data_a243921f1255ad98fb20b8e70adb791f
#
_entry.id   a243921f1255ad98fb20b8e70adb791f
#
_cell.length_a   1.000
_cell.length_b   1.000
_cell.length_c   1.000
_cell.angle_alpha   90.00
_cell.angle_beta   90.00
_cell.angle_gamma   90.00
#
_symmetry.space_group_name_H-M   'P 1'
#
loop_
_entity.id
_entity.type
_entity.pdbx_description
1 polymer ?
#
loop_
_entity_poly.entity_id
_entity_poly.type
_entity_poly.pdbx_seq_one_letter_code
_entity_poly.pdbx_strand_id
1 'polypeptide(L)'
;MDKHLRRKVQSGLLASQRVDTQKSILDTLNPLTNIRKHKGVSAAGVLFLSKDTGRCLFQLRNSDKRHKDCWGFWGGMMEGNETPYECIQRELSEEIGLVPELKKLNPIDVYQSKDKNFMYYSFVYVVDEEFIPILNDESSGYA
;
A
#
# COMPACT_ATOMS: atom_id res chain seq x y z
N MET A 1 -40.13 -11.56 -19.00
CA MET A 1 -38.93 -10.71 -18.83
C MET A 1 -37.73 -11.42 -19.47
N ASP A 2 -37.20 -10.84 -20.51
CA ASP A 2 -36.22 -11.43 -21.41
C ASP A 2 -34.89 -11.76 -20.69
N LYS A 3 -34.35 -12.98 -20.89
CA LYS A 3 -33.08 -13.42 -20.28
C LYS A 3 -31.89 -12.52 -20.64
N HIS A 4 -31.97 -11.84 -21.79
CA HIS A 4 -30.96 -10.89 -22.23
C HIS A 4 -30.98 -9.60 -21.41
N LEU A 5 -32.15 -9.11 -21.03
CA LEU A 5 -32.34 -7.93 -20.20
C LEU A 5 -31.86 -8.16 -18.77
N ARG A 6 -32.10 -9.35 -18.19
CA ARG A 6 -31.59 -9.73 -16.86
C ARG A 6 -30.06 -9.77 -16.79
N ARG A 7 -29.38 -10.29 -17.84
CA ARG A 7 -27.91 -10.31 -17.89
C ARG A 7 -27.30 -8.91 -17.97
N LYS A 8 -27.91 -7.99 -18.73
CA LYS A 8 -27.45 -6.59 -18.81
C LYS A 8 -27.62 -5.84 -17.49
N VAL A 9 -28.73 -6.07 -16.78
CA VAL A 9 -28.99 -5.44 -15.49
C VAL A 9 -28.02 -5.97 -14.43
N GLN A 10 -27.77 -7.29 -14.38
CA GLN A 10 -26.80 -7.86 -13.45
C GLN A 10 -25.35 -7.44 -13.74
N SER A 11 -24.95 -7.34 -15.01
CA SER A 11 -23.60 -6.85 -15.36
C SER A 11 -23.42 -5.37 -15.05
N GLY A 12 -24.47 -4.55 -15.22
CA GLY A 12 -24.47 -3.14 -14.82
C GLY A 12 -24.39 -2.96 -13.31
N LEU A 13 -25.12 -3.78 -12.53
CA LEU A 13 -25.07 -3.71 -11.06
C LEU A 13 -23.69 -4.13 -10.51
N LEU A 14 -23.08 -5.17 -11.06
CA LEU A 14 -21.73 -5.61 -10.68
C LEU A 14 -20.65 -4.60 -11.06
N ALA A 15 -20.80 -3.93 -12.22
CA ALA A 15 -19.90 -2.87 -12.64
C ALA A 15 -20.02 -1.64 -11.73
N SER A 16 -21.25 -1.24 -11.37
CA SER A 16 -21.52 -0.16 -10.43
C SER A 16 -20.94 -0.44 -9.05
N GLN A 17 -21.14 -1.65 -8.50
CA GLN A 17 -20.56 -2.05 -7.21
C GLN A 17 -19.03 -2.05 -7.21
N ARG A 18 -18.38 -2.45 -8.32
CA ARG A 18 -16.92 -2.39 -8.46
C ARG A 18 -16.41 -0.95 -8.51
N VAL A 19 -17.11 -0.07 -9.22
CA VAL A 19 -16.77 1.37 -9.30
C VAL A 19 -16.93 2.02 -7.93
N ASP A 20 -18.01 1.71 -7.20
CA ASP A 20 -18.26 2.26 -5.87
C ASP A 20 -17.22 1.76 -4.85
N THR A 21 -16.80 0.50 -4.94
CA THR A 21 -15.75 -0.06 -4.08
C THR A 21 -14.38 0.57 -4.39
N GLN A 22 -14.03 0.72 -5.66
CA GLN A 22 -12.79 1.40 -6.05
C GLN A 22 -12.78 2.86 -5.67
N LYS A 23 -13.91 3.57 -5.84
CA LYS A 23 -14.06 4.95 -5.41
C LYS A 23 -13.94 5.08 -3.89
N SER A 24 -14.55 4.18 -3.12
CA SER A 24 -14.44 4.16 -1.66
C SER A 24 -13.00 3.93 -1.19
N ILE A 25 -12.24 3.04 -1.84
CA ILE A 25 -10.82 2.81 -1.55
C ILE A 25 -10.00 4.05 -1.91
N LEU A 26 -10.19 4.62 -3.10
CA LEU A 26 -9.51 5.83 -3.54
C LEU A 26 -9.84 7.03 -2.65
N ASP A 27 -11.09 7.20 -2.23
CA ASP A 27 -11.51 8.25 -1.32
C ASP A 27 -10.91 8.05 0.09
N THR A 28 -10.72 6.81 0.52
CA THR A 28 -10.07 6.48 1.80
C THR A 28 -8.56 6.78 1.75
N LEU A 29 -7.95 6.63 0.59
CA LEU A 29 -6.52 6.83 0.35
C LEU A 29 -6.19 8.22 -0.21
N ASN A 30 -7.20 9.00 -0.61
CA ASN A 30 -7.00 10.34 -1.14
C ASN A 30 -6.68 11.31 0.01
N PRO A 31 -5.46 11.89 0.05
CA PRO A 31 -5.03 12.80 1.11
C PRO A 31 -5.87 14.08 1.21
N LEU A 32 -6.58 14.45 0.13
CA LEU A 32 -7.35 15.69 0.07
C LEU A 32 -8.81 15.55 0.55
N THR A 33 -9.34 14.32 0.63
CA THR A 33 -10.78 14.12 0.89
C THR A 33 -11.13 13.47 2.20
N ASN A 34 -10.20 12.79 2.90
CA ASN A 34 -10.52 12.04 4.11
C ASN A 34 -9.42 12.06 5.16
N ILE A 35 -9.07 13.25 5.64
CA ILE A 35 -8.38 13.38 6.93
C ILE A 35 -9.42 13.15 8.04
N ARG A 36 -10.02 11.99 8.10
CA ARG A 36 -10.55 11.50 9.37
C ARG A 36 -9.32 11.17 10.20
N LYS A 37 -8.98 12.08 11.12
CA LYS A 37 -7.92 11.85 12.09
C LYS A 37 -8.19 10.50 12.76
N HIS A 38 -7.49 9.46 12.29
CA HIS A 38 -7.46 8.21 13.01
C HIS A 38 -6.80 8.50 14.35
N LYS A 39 -7.51 8.26 15.45
CA LYS A 39 -6.99 8.55 16.80
C LYS A 39 -5.89 7.58 17.25
N GLY A 40 -5.67 6.51 16.48
CA GLY A 40 -4.69 5.49 16.75
C GLY A 40 -3.40 5.69 15.94
N VAL A 41 -2.61 4.63 15.93
CA VAL A 41 -1.36 4.54 15.19
C VAL A 41 -1.64 4.11 13.74
N SER A 42 -0.95 4.71 12.80
CA SER A 42 -1.04 4.32 11.39
C SER A 42 0.33 4.00 10.81
N ALA A 43 0.38 3.11 9.86
CA ALA A 43 1.56 2.75 9.11
C ALA A 43 1.24 2.57 7.63
N ALA A 44 2.24 2.69 6.78
CA ALA A 44 2.10 2.43 5.36
C ALA A 44 3.25 1.58 4.85
N GLY A 45 2.96 0.69 3.91
CA GLY A 45 3.95 -0.17 3.29
C GLY A 45 3.70 -0.39 1.81
N VAL A 46 4.77 -0.62 1.08
CA VAL A 46 4.77 -0.84 -0.36
C VAL A 46 5.50 -2.11 -0.74
N LEU A 47 4.94 -2.82 -1.70
CA LEU A 47 5.56 -3.96 -2.37
C LEU A 47 5.98 -3.52 -3.77
N PHE A 48 7.22 -3.76 -4.16
CA PHE A 48 7.65 -3.57 -5.55
C PHE A 48 7.28 -4.80 -6.38
N LEU A 49 6.77 -4.55 -7.58
CA LEU A 49 6.45 -5.58 -8.57
C LEU A 49 7.17 -5.25 -9.87
N SER A 50 8.04 -6.16 -10.32
CA SER A 50 8.70 -6.04 -11.62
C SER A 50 7.79 -6.48 -12.76
N LYS A 51 7.67 -5.65 -13.81
CA LYS A 51 6.88 -5.99 -15.00
C LYS A 51 7.52 -7.10 -15.83
N ASP A 52 8.85 -7.09 -15.93
CA ASP A 52 9.55 -7.99 -16.83
C ASP A 52 9.57 -9.43 -16.28
N THR A 53 9.74 -9.59 -14.97
CA THR A 53 9.84 -10.92 -14.33
C THR A 53 8.58 -11.35 -13.58
N GLY A 54 7.68 -10.41 -13.23
CA GLY A 54 6.53 -10.67 -12.36
C GLY A 54 6.90 -10.95 -10.89
N ARG A 55 8.18 -10.73 -10.50
CA ARG A 55 8.65 -10.96 -9.14
C ARG A 55 8.40 -9.74 -8.26
N CYS A 56 8.21 -10.01 -6.97
CA CYS A 56 8.03 -9.00 -5.95
C CYS A 56 9.29 -8.89 -5.09
N LEU A 57 9.59 -7.66 -4.61
CA LEU A 57 10.71 -7.40 -3.73
C LEU A 57 10.21 -7.19 -2.30
N PHE A 58 10.64 -8.06 -1.39
CA PHE A 58 10.38 -8.01 0.04
C PHE A 58 11.61 -7.57 0.83
N GLN A 59 11.38 -6.96 1.98
CA GLN A 59 12.37 -6.61 2.98
C GLN A 59 12.46 -7.70 4.05
N LEU A 60 13.67 -8.10 4.44
CA LEU A 60 13.92 -8.86 5.67
C LEU A 60 14.25 -7.87 6.79
N ARG A 61 13.36 -7.74 7.75
CA ARG A 61 13.46 -6.76 8.85
C ARG A 61 14.55 -7.12 9.85
N ASN A 62 15.35 -6.14 10.21
CA ASN A 62 16.42 -6.24 11.22
C ASN A 62 16.10 -5.45 12.52
N SER A 63 14.86 -5.03 12.75
CA SER A 63 14.55 -4.21 13.92
C SER A 63 14.48 -5.06 15.20
N ASP A 64 15.01 -4.52 16.30
CA ASP A 64 14.99 -5.17 17.62
C ASP A 64 13.61 -5.13 18.30
N LYS A 65 12.66 -4.38 17.74
CA LYS A 65 11.44 -4.05 18.46
C LYS A 65 10.29 -5.04 18.25
N ARG A 66 9.92 -5.31 17.01
CA ARG A 66 8.85 -6.27 16.67
C ARG A 66 9.06 -6.81 15.26
N HIS A 67 8.69 -8.10 15.07
CA HIS A 67 8.78 -8.76 13.77
C HIS A 67 10.21 -8.82 13.21
N LYS A 68 11.21 -8.95 14.10
CA LYS A 68 12.58 -9.27 13.71
C LYS A 68 12.58 -10.54 12.87
N ASP A 69 13.48 -10.57 11.86
CA ASP A 69 13.66 -11.71 10.97
C ASP A 69 12.39 -12.10 10.19
N CYS A 70 11.43 -11.18 10.06
CA CYS A 70 10.24 -11.37 9.24
C CYS A 70 10.37 -10.67 7.89
N TRP A 71 9.85 -11.32 6.86
CA TRP A 71 9.67 -10.72 5.55
C TRP A 71 8.48 -9.76 5.59
N GLY A 72 8.64 -8.58 5.02
CA GLY A 72 7.59 -7.55 5.02
C GLY A 72 7.66 -6.63 3.82
N PHE A 73 6.70 -5.71 3.78
CA PHE A 73 6.70 -4.60 2.84
C PHE A 73 7.72 -3.55 3.30
N TRP A 74 8.20 -2.76 2.36
CA TRP A 74 9.01 -1.57 2.60
C TRP A 74 8.12 -0.47 3.15
N GLY A 75 8.55 0.23 4.21
CA GLY A 75 7.78 1.29 4.83
C GLY A 75 7.76 1.22 6.35
N GLY A 76 6.97 2.06 6.99
CA GLY A 76 6.97 2.19 8.44
C GLY A 76 5.78 2.94 8.99
N MET A 77 5.97 3.50 10.18
CA MET A 77 4.95 4.23 10.92
C MET A 77 4.76 5.62 10.34
N MET A 78 3.50 6.05 10.22
CA MET A 78 3.19 7.42 9.83
C MET A 78 3.53 8.39 10.97
N GLU A 79 4.12 9.52 10.63
CA GLU A 79 4.54 10.56 11.56
C GLU A 79 3.67 11.81 11.44
N GLY A 80 3.34 12.41 12.56
CA GLY A 80 2.61 13.68 12.62
C GLY A 80 1.31 13.66 11.81
N ASN A 81 1.24 14.47 10.77
CA ASN A 81 0.09 14.58 9.88
C ASN A 81 0.36 14.01 8.48
N GLU A 82 1.36 13.14 8.35
CA GLU A 82 1.65 12.49 7.07
C GLU A 82 0.42 11.79 6.50
N THR A 83 0.30 11.87 5.19
CA THR A 83 -0.55 10.97 4.42
C THR A 83 0.16 9.63 4.22
N PRO A 84 -0.54 8.53 3.92
CA PRO A 84 0.10 7.25 3.59
C PRO A 84 1.14 7.37 2.46
N TYR A 85 0.90 8.22 1.48
CA TYR A 85 1.82 8.47 0.36
C TYR A 85 3.11 9.17 0.81
N GLU A 86 3.01 10.20 1.65
CA GLU A 86 4.16 10.91 2.21
C GLU A 86 4.98 9.99 3.11
N CYS A 87 4.33 9.17 3.91
CA CYS A 87 5.00 8.14 4.71
C CYS A 87 5.83 7.19 3.82
N ILE A 88 5.24 6.64 2.76
CA ILE A 88 5.97 5.77 1.83
C ILE A 88 7.15 6.49 1.17
N GLN A 89 6.99 7.75 0.76
CA GLN A 89 8.10 8.52 0.18
C GLN A 89 9.25 8.70 1.16
N ARG A 90 8.95 9.08 2.40
CA ARG A 90 9.96 9.26 3.45
C ARG A 90 10.66 7.92 3.74
N GLU A 91 9.90 6.88 4.05
CA GLU A 91 10.44 5.57 4.42
C GLU A 91 11.31 4.97 3.30
N LEU A 92 10.87 4.99 2.05
CA LEU A 92 11.68 4.46 0.94
C LEU A 92 12.95 5.28 0.70
N SER A 93 12.90 6.61 0.91
CA SER A 93 14.09 7.45 0.85
C SER A 93 15.11 7.08 1.94
N GLU A 94 14.63 6.78 3.15
CA GLU A 94 15.45 6.41 4.30
C GLU A 94 15.97 4.96 4.20
N GLU A 95 15.11 4.01 3.83
CA GLU A 95 15.43 2.58 3.80
C GLU A 95 16.29 2.16 2.61
N ILE A 96 16.03 2.70 1.43
CA ILE A 96 16.68 2.26 0.16
C ILE A 96 17.13 3.40 -0.76
N GLY A 97 17.04 4.65 -0.30
CA GLY A 97 17.46 5.80 -1.10
C GLY A 97 16.59 6.09 -2.33
N LEU A 98 15.37 5.54 -2.39
CA LEU A 98 14.44 5.70 -3.50
C LEU A 98 13.32 6.66 -3.14
N VAL A 99 13.05 7.66 -3.99
CA VAL A 99 11.86 8.51 -3.88
C VAL A 99 10.86 8.11 -4.96
N PRO A 100 9.78 7.39 -4.62
CA PRO A 100 8.82 6.92 -5.61
C PRO A 100 7.99 8.07 -6.18
N GLU A 101 7.61 7.95 -7.44
CA GLU A 101 6.61 8.83 -8.05
C GLU A 101 5.23 8.48 -7.46
N LEU A 102 4.58 9.44 -6.78
CA LEU A 102 3.28 9.22 -6.14
C LEU A 102 2.21 8.63 -7.07
N LYS A 103 2.20 9.06 -8.34
CA LYS A 103 1.25 8.57 -9.35
C LYS A 103 1.41 7.08 -9.70
N LYS A 104 2.55 6.47 -9.35
CA LYS A 104 2.83 5.04 -9.57
C LYS A 104 2.57 4.19 -8.34
N LEU A 105 2.26 4.80 -7.20
CA LEU A 105 1.84 4.10 -5.99
C LEU A 105 0.37 3.70 -6.13
N ASN A 106 0.13 2.40 -6.25
CA ASN A 106 -1.20 1.84 -6.41
C ASN A 106 -1.68 1.28 -5.08
N PRO A 107 -2.74 1.83 -4.47
CA PRO A 107 -3.30 1.28 -3.23
C PRO A 107 -3.91 -0.10 -3.50
N ILE A 108 -3.67 -1.05 -2.60
CA ILE A 108 -4.17 -2.42 -2.71
C ILE A 108 -5.04 -2.83 -1.53
N ASP A 109 -4.76 -2.35 -0.32
CA ASP A 109 -5.54 -2.71 0.86
C ASP A 109 -5.39 -1.67 1.98
N VAL A 110 -6.38 -1.64 2.87
CA VAL A 110 -6.33 -0.91 4.13
C VAL A 110 -6.80 -1.85 5.23
N TYR A 111 -5.88 -2.25 6.09
CA TYR A 111 -6.18 -3.03 7.27
C TYR A 111 -6.48 -2.12 8.47
N GLN A 112 -7.51 -2.46 9.24
CA GLN A 112 -7.81 -1.84 10.53
C GLN A 112 -7.87 -2.94 11.61
N SER A 113 -7.18 -2.71 12.74
CA SER A 113 -7.26 -3.62 13.88
C SER A 113 -8.68 -3.66 14.48
N LYS A 114 -9.03 -4.77 15.14
CA LYS A 114 -10.37 -4.96 15.75
C LYS A 114 -10.72 -3.88 16.77
N ASP A 115 -9.74 -3.42 17.53
CA ASP A 115 -9.86 -2.34 18.51
C ASP A 115 -9.82 -0.94 17.91
N LYS A 116 -9.67 -0.85 16.57
CA LYS A 116 -9.59 0.39 15.79
C LYS A 116 -8.43 1.33 16.18
N ASN A 117 -7.42 0.82 16.86
CA ASN A 117 -6.27 1.62 17.31
C ASN A 117 -5.10 1.59 16.32
N PHE A 118 -5.12 0.72 15.32
CA PHE A 118 -4.09 0.59 14.31
C PHE A 118 -4.69 0.51 12.90
N MET A 119 -4.09 1.26 11.96
CA MET A 119 -4.37 1.18 10.52
C MET A 119 -3.09 0.91 9.74
N TYR A 120 -3.18 0.07 8.72
CA TYR A 120 -2.08 -0.21 7.80
C TYR A 120 -2.53 -0.03 6.36
N TYR A 121 -1.84 0.85 5.65
CA TYR A 121 -2.10 1.15 4.24
C TYR A 121 -1.09 0.41 3.36
N SER A 122 -1.58 -0.43 2.47
CA SER A 122 -0.75 -1.26 1.59
C SER A 122 -0.79 -0.76 0.16
N PHE A 123 0.38 -0.68 -0.47
CA PHE A 123 0.57 -0.22 -1.84
C PHE A 123 1.39 -1.21 -2.66
N VAL A 124 1.21 -1.14 -3.98
CA VAL A 124 2.13 -1.71 -4.96
C VAL A 124 2.75 -0.60 -5.78
N TYR A 125 4.07 -0.66 -5.97
CA TYR A 125 4.81 0.16 -6.91
C TYR A 125 5.35 -0.71 -8.03
N VAL A 126 4.88 -0.47 -9.24
CA VAL A 126 5.29 -1.26 -10.41
C VAL A 126 6.54 -0.64 -11.01
N VAL A 127 7.62 -1.43 -11.05
CA VAL A 127 8.88 -1.09 -11.72
C VAL A 127 8.98 -1.82 -13.06
N ASP A 128 9.70 -1.25 -14.01
CA ASP A 128 9.86 -1.90 -15.32
C ASP A 128 10.79 -3.11 -15.21
N GLU A 129 11.91 -2.98 -14.49
CA GLU A 129 12.91 -4.01 -14.28
C GLU A 129 13.20 -4.21 -12.79
N GLU A 130 13.75 -5.35 -12.41
CA GLU A 130 14.25 -5.59 -11.06
C GLU A 130 15.42 -4.66 -10.74
N PHE A 131 15.54 -4.27 -9.47
CA PHE A 131 16.64 -3.48 -8.97
C PHE A 131 17.19 -4.06 -7.66
N ILE A 132 18.42 -3.72 -7.34
CA ILE A 132 19.07 -4.08 -6.08
C ILE A 132 18.90 -2.91 -5.12
N PRO A 133 18.18 -3.07 -3.98
CA PRO A 133 18.03 -2.00 -3.01
C PRO A 133 19.35 -1.76 -2.25
N ILE A 134 19.62 -0.49 -1.92
CA ILE A 134 20.71 -0.14 -1.00
C ILE A 134 20.11 -0.14 0.40
N LEU A 135 20.47 -1.16 1.19
CA LEU A 135 19.90 -1.33 2.52
C LEU A 135 20.51 -0.38 3.53
N ASN A 136 19.67 0.10 4.46
CA ASN A 136 20.08 0.75 5.71
C ASN A 136 20.12 -0.27 6.87
N ASP A 137 20.34 0.22 8.11
CA ASP A 137 20.46 -0.63 9.31
C ASP A 137 19.13 -1.30 9.73
N GLU A 138 17.99 -0.92 9.15
CA GLU A 138 16.68 -1.50 9.46
C GLU A 138 16.41 -2.81 8.74
N SER A 139 17.16 -3.08 7.68
CA SER A 139 17.03 -4.28 6.85
C SER A 139 18.27 -5.15 6.93
N SER A 140 18.07 -6.44 7.16
CA SER A 140 19.14 -7.44 7.10
C SER A 140 19.25 -8.16 5.76
N GLY A 141 18.28 -7.97 4.87
CA GLY A 141 18.27 -8.58 3.55
C GLY A 141 17.02 -8.23 2.74
N TYR A 142 16.97 -8.78 1.54
CA TYR A 142 15.85 -8.65 0.61
C TYR A 142 15.72 -9.92 -0.26
N ALA A 143 14.53 -10.18 -0.78
CA ALA A 143 14.25 -11.25 -1.75
C ALA A 143 13.07 -10.87 -2.67
#